data_fdbe122677380a9675baccacb90e011a
#
_entry.id   fdbe122677380a9675baccacb90e011a
#
_cell.length_a   1.000
_cell.length_b   1.000
_cell.length_c   1.000
_cell.angle_alpha   90.00
_cell.angle_beta   90.00
_cell.angle_gamma   90.00
#
_symmetry.space_group_name_H-M   'P 1'
#
loop_
_entity.id
_entity.type
_entity.pdbx_description
1 polymer ?
#
loop_
_entity_poly.entity_id
_entity_poly.type
_entity_poly.pdbx_seq_one_letter_code
_entity_poly.pdbx_strand_id
1 'polypeptide(L)'
;MAGPATQSPRVTVVTRTRNRPLMLRRAVQSVGAQSFQDLELVIVNDAGSTEPVESALESAPEWLRERTRVVTNETSHGREAALEDGLAVSSCEFFAIHDDDDSWEPGFLAACVAHLDEHPEHGAVAARCDLIDEIVTEEGLTERCRGPLAQDKESWTLIDTMVANYVPPISQLIRREVADRIGHWDGTLLTQADWDFNLRLLATSPVGFIDGEPLAHWHHRDSTDGTMGNSVVVDAVHHRTDNLAIRDRYARLSLEGTEAAAAAPRSVPVDSENLGLLLVSAEYYHRLQERLEKQDKEIEHLKGTMHELGSGIDQLRNEVRDELRSTTQQVLNQTYDISAKIDRVEATVKPFFRTVAQHIKRIRRG
;
A
#
# COMPACT_ATOMS: atom_id res chain seq x y z
N MET A 1 36.05 33.79 -15.91
CA MET A 1 35.67 33.57 -14.52
C MET A 1 34.87 32.29 -14.47
N ALA A 2 35.42 31.23 -13.91
CA ALA A 2 34.67 30.02 -13.66
C ALA A 2 33.56 30.36 -12.63
N GLY A 3 32.28 30.12 -12.98
CA GLY A 3 31.21 30.22 -12.01
C GLY A 3 31.44 29.29 -10.82
N PRO A 4 30.86 29.58 -9.66
CA PRO A 4 31.00 28.66 -8.53
C PRO A 4 30.61 27.26 -8.97
N ALA A 5 31.52 26.30 -8.72
CA ALA A 5 31.19 24.89 -8.94
C ALA A 5 29.93 24.62 -8.12
N THR A 6 28.83 24.34 -8.79
CA THR A 6 27.60 23.91 -8.14
C THR A 6 27.95 22.64 -7.40
N GLN A 7 27.98 22.71 -6.09
CA GLN A 7 28.25 21.58 -5.21
C GLN A 7 27.18 20.54 -5.50
N SER A 8 27.58 19.29 -5.75
CA SER A 8 26.61 18.20 -5.95
C SER A 8 25.67 18.12 -4.75
N PRO A 9 24.37 17.88 -4.96
CA PRO A 9 23.44 17.76 -3.86
C PRO A 9 23.84 16.59 -2.95
N ARG A 10 23.59 16.74 -1.65
CA ARG A 10 23.91 15.68 -0.70
C ARG A 10 23.03 14.44 -0.89
N VAL A 11 21.76 14.65 -1.23
CA VAL A 11 20.79 13.56 -1.40
C VAL A 11 20.28 13.52 -2.84
N THR A 12 20.26 12.34 -3.44
CA THR A 12 19.48 12.07 -4.66
C THR A 12 18.24 11.25 -4.28
N VAL A 13 17.06 11.75 -4.62
CA VAL A 13 15.81 11.00 -4.54
C VAL A 13 15.50 10.44 -5.92
N VAL A 14 15.36 9.13 -6.05
CA VAL A 14 15.01 8.48 -7.31
C VAL A 14 13.56 8.02 -7.26
N THR A 15 12.75 8.54 -8.19
CA THR A 15 11.35 8.16 -8.36
C THR A 15 11.17 7.47 -9.71
N ARG A 16 10.72 6.21 -9.68
CA ARG A 16 10.40 5.43 -10.88
C ARG A 16 8.91 5.55 -11.17
N THR A 17 8.53 5.73 -12.42
CA THR A 17 7.12 5.86 -12.79
C THR A 17 6.84 5.32 -14.18
N ARG A 18 5.58 4.88 -14.40
CA ARG A 18 5.07 4.50 -15.72
C ARG A 18 3.55 4.70 -15.79
N ASN A 19 3.10 5.79 -16.41
CA ASN A 19 1.67 6.06 -16.65
C ASN A 19 0.80 6.11 -15.38
N ARG A 20 1.31 6.68 -14.27
CA ARG A 20 0.63 6.76 -12.96
C ARG A 20 0.49 8.22 -12.47
N PRO A 21 -0.26 9.08 -13.16
CA PRO A 21 -0.25 10.53 -12.94
C PRO A 21 -0.67 10.95 -11.52
N LEU A 22 -1.67 10.30 -10.93
CA LEU A 22 -2.16 10.65 -9.58
C LEU A 22 -1.12 10.32 -8.51
N MET A 23 -0.47 9.18 -8.64
CA MET A 23 0.54 8.70 -7.71
C MET A 23 1.80 9.54 -7.82
N LEU A 24 2.31 9.73 -9.05
CA LEU A 24 3.51 10.55 -9.28
C LEU A 24 3.34 11.98 -8.77
N ARG A 25 2.14 12.58 -8.91
CA ARG A 25 1.87 13.90 -8.36
C ARG A 25 2.03 13.92 -6.84
N ARG A 26 1.49 12.91 -6.13
CA ARG A 26 1.65 12.77 -4.68
C ARG A 26 3.13 12.62 -4.30
N ALA A 27 3.86 11.75 -4.99
CA ALA A 27 5.28 11.53 -4.74
C ALA A 27 6.09 12.83 -4.91
N VAL A 28 5.89 13.56 -6.01
CA VAL A 28 6.57 14.84 -6.26
C VAL A 28 6.20 15.89 -5.19
N GLN A 29 4.95 15.96 -4.77
CA GLN A 29 4.52 16.85 -3.68
C GLN A 29 5.16 16.46 -2.35
N SER A 30 5.26 15.16 -2.05
CA SER A 30 5.91 14.64 -0.85
C SER A 30 7.39 15.01 -0.78
N VAL A 31 8.12 14.88 -1.89
CA VAL A 31 9.52 15.34 -2.00
C VAL A 31 9.61 16.86 -1.90
N GLY A 32 8.68 17.58 -2.53
CA GLY A 32 8.62 19.04 -2.50
C GLY A 32 8.32 19.63 -1.11
N ALA A 33 7.70 18.86 -0.24
CA ALA A 33 7.38 19.25 1.14
C ALA A 33 8.54 19.01 2.13
N GLN A 34 9.65 18.38 1.70
CA GLN A 34 10.77 18.08 2.59
C GLN A 34 11.41 19.36 3.15
N SER A 35 11.68 19.34 4.46
CA SER A 35 12.38 20.43 5.15
C SER A 35 13.89 20.48 4.79
N PHE A 36 14.47 19.34 4.41
CA PHE A 36 15.81 19.22 3.89
C PHE A 36 15.83 19.47 2.38
N GLN A 37 16.49 20.55 1.93
CA GLN A 37 16.44 20.98 0.52
C GLN A 37 17.76 20.79 -0.25
N ASP A 38 18.83 20.28 0.38
CA ASP A 38 20.07 19.96 -0.34
C ASP A 38 19.93 18.59 -1.03
N LEU A 39 18.95 18.51 -1.92
CA LEU A 39 18.61 17.33 -2.68
C LEU A 39 18.41 17.65 -4.16
N GLU A 40 18.52 16.60 -4.99
CA GLU A 40 17.98 16.55 -6.35
C GLU A 40 16.92 15.44 -6.43
N LEU A 41 15.91 15.64 -7.28
CA LEU A 41 14.94 14.60 -7.65
C LEU A 41 15.28 14.08 -9.05
N VAL A 42 15.41 12.77 -9.19
CA VAL A 42 15.56 12.10 -10.46
C VAL A 42 14.30 11.27 -10.72
N ILE A 43 13.49 11.70 -11.71
CA ILE A 43 12.32 10.96 -12.14
C ILE A 43 12.72 10.10 -13.32
N VAL A 44 12.53 8.78 -13.21
CA VAL A 44 12.74 7.83 -14.32
C VAL A 44 11.38 7.42 -14.86
N ASN A 45 11.07 7.92 -16.07
CA ASN A 45 9.88 7.51 -16.82
C ASN A 45 10.20 6.28 -17.66
N ASP A 46 9.83 5.09 -17.15
CA ASP A 46 10.18 3.80 -17.75
C ASP A 46 9.20 3.42 -18.87
N ALA A 47 9.38 4.03 -20.04
CA ALA A 47 8.54 3.87 -21.24
C ALA A 47 7.07 4.28 -21.03
N GLY A 48 6.80 5.26 -20.17
CA GLY A 48 5.49 5.90 -20.02
C GLY A 48 5.36 7.15 -20.90
N SER A 49 4.13 7.69 -20.97
CA SER A 49 3.88 8.99 -21.57
C SER A 49 4.59 10.11 -20.80
N THR A 50 4.98 11.18 -21.46
CA THR A 50 5.67 12.33 -20.81
C THR A 50 4.72 13.23 -20.06
N GLU A 51 3.46 13.36 -20.53
CA GLU A 51 2.43 14.24 -19.94
C GLU A 51 2.22 14.04 -18.43
N PRO A 52 2.13 12.81 -17.88
CA PRO A 52 2.03 12.63 -16.43
C PRO A 52 3.21 13.21 -15.67
N VAL A 53 4.43 13.13 -16.20
CA VAL A 53 5.64 13.68 -15.58
C VAL A 53 5.61 15.20 -15.61
N GLU A 54 5.29 15.79 -16.75
CA GLU A 54 5.17 17.23 -16.93
C GLU A 54 4.11 17.82 -15.97
N SER A 55 2.92 17.20 -15.94
CA SER A 55 1.84 17.61 -15.03
C SER A 55 2.20 17.50 -13.54
N ALA A 56 2.92 16.44 -13.16
CA ALA A 56 3.39 16.30 -11.78
C ALA A 56 4.38 17.41 -11.42
N LEU A 57 5.33 17.73 -12.32
CA LEU A 57 6.32 18.79 -12.12
C LEU A 57 5.72 20.17 -12.07
N GLU A 58 4.65 20.45 -12.83
CA GLU A 58 3.92 21.73 -12.74
C GLU A 58 3.37 21.97 -11.34
N SER A 59 3.00 20.91 -10.62
CA SER A 59 2.51 21.00 -9.24
C SER A 59 3.61 21.13 -8.18
N ALA A 60 4.87 20.94 -8.56
CA ALA A 60 6.01 21.00 -7.65
C ALA A 60 6.40 22.45 -7.32
N PRO A 61 6.96 22.73 -6.14
CA PRO A 61 7.54 24.02 -5.84
C PRO A 61 8.72 24.33 -6.79
N GLU A 62 8.92 25.61 -7.10
CA GLU A 62 9.93 26.08 -8.06
C GLU A 62 11.34 25.54 -7.75
N TRP A 63 11.72 25.59 -6.46
CA TRP A 63 13.02 25.12 -6.02
C TRP A 63 13.28 23.65 -6.36
N LEU A 64 12.23 22.77 -6.29
CA LEU A 64 12.35 21.36 -6.63
C LEU A 64 12.42 21.16 -8.14
N ARG A 65 11.59 21.90 -8.92
CA ARG A 65 11.64 21.82 -10.39
C ARG A 65 13.01 22.14 -10.95
N GLU A 66 13.68 23.16 -10.42
CA GLU A 66 15.05 23.54 -10.82
C GLU A 66 16.09 22.47 -10.49
N ARG A 67 15.81 21.58 -9.53
CA ARG A 67 16.67 20.49 -9.08
C ARG A 67 16.13 19.11 -9.49
N THR A 68 15.18 19.08 -10.42
CA THR A 68 14.64 17.83 -10.95
C THR A 68 15.28 17.50 -12.27
N ARG A 69 15.65 16.24 -12.41
CA ARG A 69 16.15 15.63 -13.65
C ARG A 69 15.17 14.55 -14.06
N VAL A 70 14.83 14.50 -15.37
CA VAL A 70 13.95 13.46 -15.92
C VAL A 70 14.78 12.57 -16.85
N VAL A 71 14.76 11.28 -16.60
CA VAL A 71 15.29 10.24 -17.47
C VAL A 71 14.12 9.54 -18.13
N THR A 72 14.12 9.41 -19.44
CA THR A 72 13.04 8.74 -20.18
C THR A 72 13.61 7.56 -20.96
N ASN A 73 13.10 6.36 -20.67
CA ASN A 73 13.43 5.14 -21.40
C ASN A 73 12.45 4.96 -22.58
N GLU A 74 12.95 4.67 -23.77
CA GLU A 74 12.10 4.38 -24.94
C GLU A 74 11.37 3.04 -24.81
N THR A 75 11.99 2.09 -24.12
CA THR A 75 11.44 0.77 -23.78
C THR A 75 11.57 0.55 -22.28
N SER A 76 10.63 -0.20 -21.69
CA SER A 76 10.70 -0.49 -20.27
C SER A 76 11.90 -1.38 -19.97
N HIS A 77 12.73 -0.94 -19.05
CA HIS A 77 13.86 -1.70 -18.51
C HIS A 77 13.45 -2.54 -17.31
N GLY A 78 12.27 -2.29 -16.76
CA GLY A 78 11.82 -2.88 -15.50
C GLY A 78 12.26 -2.06 -14.28
N ARG A 79 11.63 -2.35 -13.18
CA ARG A 79 11.67 -1.53 -11.97
C ARG A 79 13.10 -1.32 -11.43
N GLU A 80 13.89 -2.38 -11.38
CA GLU A 80 15.23 -2.33 -10.79
C GLU A 80 16.25 -1.64 -11.73
N ALA A 81 16.15 -1.91 -13.04
CA ALA A 81 17.00 -1.23 -14.00
C ALA A 81 16.66 0.26 -14.15
N ALA A 82 15.39 0.64 -14.03
CA ALA A 82 14.98 2.04 -13.99
C ALA A 82 15.57 2.78 -12.76
N LEU A 83 15.70 2.12 -11.60
CA LEU A 83 16.41 2.68 -10.46
C LEU A 83 17.87 2.96 -10.79
N GLU A 84 18.55 2.00 -11.42
CA GLU A 84 19.94 2.15 -11.85
C GLU A 84 20.13 3.28 -12.84
N ASP A 85 19.19 3.43 -13.80
CA ASP A 85 19.21 4.54 -14.76
C ASP A 85 19.15 5.90 -14.03
N GLY A 86 18.35 6.00 -12.98
CA GLY A 86 18.26 7.20 -12.14
C GLY A 86 19.53 7.46 -11.32
N LEU A 87 20.11 6.43 -10.74
CA LEU A 87 21.35 6.55 -9.98
C LEU A 87 22.55 6.86 -10.86
N ALA A 88 22.59 6.35 -12.09
CA ALA A 88 23.69 6.58 -13.03
C ALA A 88 23.86 8.04 -13.45
N VAL A 89 22.79 8.83 -13.44
CA VAL A 89 22.84 10.26 -13.81
C VAL A 89 23.09 11.19 -12.63
N SER A 90 23.20 10.65 -11.42
CA SER A 90 23.37 11.40 -10.17
C SER A 90 24.78 11.24 -9.58
N SER A 91 25.18 12.23 -8.76
CA SER A 91 26.39 12.17 -7.97
C SER A 91 26.07 12.75 -6.58
N CYS A 92 25.89 11.90 -5.61
CA CYS A 92 25.40 12.25 -4.29
C CYS A 92 26.15 11.51 -3.19
N GLU A 93 26.07 12.02 -1.96
CA GLU A 93 26.55 11.34 -0.75
C GLU A 93 25.57 10.25 -0.33
N PHE A 94 24.28 10.58 -0.36
CA PHE A 94 23.18 9.70 0.00
C PHE A 94 22.16 9.60 -1.12
N PHE A 95 21.45 8.50 -1.17
CA PHE A 95 20.27 8.40 -2.01
C PHE A 95 19.10 7.72 -1.30
N ALA A 96 17.89 8.02 -1.76
CA ALA A 96 16.66 7.40 -1.32
C ALA A 96 15.83 6.96 -2.54
N ILE A 97 15.13 5.85 -2.39
CA ILE A 97 14.15 5.37 -3.37
C ILE A 97 12.77 5.86 -2.91
N HIS A 98 12.14 6.66 -3.75
CA HIS A 98 10.78 7.13 -3.53
C HIS A 98 9.92 6.68 -4.70
N ASP A 99 9.30 5.50 -4.55
CA ASP A 99 8.41 5.00 -5.61
C ASP A 99 7.23 5.96 -5.84
N ASP A 100 6.69 5.97 -7.04
CA ASP A 100 5.68 6.95 -7.45
C ASP A 100 4.38 6.86 -6.64
N ASP A 101 4.16 5.76 -5.94
CA ASP A 101 2.96 5.48 -5.15
C ASP A 101 3.13 5.68 -3.63
N ASP A 102 4.28 6.10 -3.15
CA ASP A 102 4.56 6.28 -1.73
C ASP A 102 4.58 7.76 -1.30
N SER A 103 4.83 8.02 -0.01
CA SER A 103 4.96 9.38 0.50
C SER A 103 5.78 9.47 1.79
N TRP A 104 6.28 10.67 2.08
CA TRP A 104 7.02 11.01 3.29
C TRP A 104 6.38 12.12 4.10
N GLU A 105 6.60 12.12 5.40
CA GLU A 105 6.44 13.30 6.24
C GLU A 105 7.54 14.34 5.94
N PRO A 106 7.26 15.63 6.13
CA PRO A 106 8.24 16.70 5.79
C PRO A 106 9.60 16.59 6.47
N GLY A 107 9.68 15.87 7.59
CA GLY A 107 10.90 15.68 8.38
C GLY A 107 11.76 14.49 7.98
N PHE A 108 11.34 13.63 7.07
CA PHE A 108 12.01 12.35 6.78
C PHE A 108 13.49 12.52 6.39
N LEU A 109 13.77 13.29 5.35
CA LEU A 109 15.17 13.46 4.89
C LEU A 109 16.03 14.19 5.93
N ALA A 110 15.48 15.19 6.62
CA ALA A 110 16.23 15.90 7.65
C ALA A 110 16.64 14.98 8.80
N ALA A 111 15.74 14.12 9.27
CA ALA A 111 16.03 13.17 10.34
C ALA A 111 17.05 12.11 9.90
N CYS A 112 16.89 11.57 8.68
CA CYS A 112 17.78 10.55 8.15
C CYS A 112 19.20 11.08 7.90
N VAL A 113 19.34 12.28 7.33
CA VAL A 113 20.63 12.92 7.10
C VAL A 113 21.32 13.24 8.42
N ALA A 114 20.59 13.81 9.40
CA ALA A 114 21.16 14.11 10.72
C ALA A 114 21.67 12.82 11.39
N HIS A 115 20.90 11.73 11.33
CA HIS A 115 21.34 10.45 11.87
C HIS A 115 22.62 9.94 11.21
N LEU A 116 22.73 9.99 9.87
CA LEU A 116 23.92 9.53 9.16
C LEU A 116 25.12 10.45 9.35
N ASP A 117 24.91 11.74 9.62
CA ASP A 117 25.99 12.69 9.99
C ASP A 117 26.54 12.40 11.39
N GLU A 118 25.65 12.02 12.33
CA GLU A 118 26.04 11.65 13.70
C GLU A 118 26.68 10.25 13.77
N HIS A 119 26.37 9.38 12.80
CA HIS A 119 26.83 7.99 12.73
C HIS A 119 27.52 7.69 11.39
N PRO A 120 28.76 8.18 11.20
CA PRO A 120 29.49 7.98 9.94
C PRO A 120 29.77 6.48 9.62
N GLU A 121 29.76 5.61 10.64
CA GLU A 121 29.89 4.16 10.47
C GLU A 121 28.66 3.48 9.91
N HIS A 122 27.48 4.11 9.97
CA HIS A 122 26.24 3.53 9.43
C HIS A 122 26.19 3.67 7.92
N GLY A 123 25.99 2.55 7.22
CA GLY A 123 25.83 2.52 5.76
C GLY A 123 24.47 2.97 5.27
N ALA A 124 23.47 2.91 6.13
CA ALA A 124 22.12 3.39 5.87
C ALA A 124 21.39 3.68 7.18
N VAL A 125 20.27 4.35 7.08
CA VAL A 125 19.29 4.51 8.15
C VAL A 125 17.90 4.26 7.60
N ALA A 126 17.04 3.60 8.40
CA ALA A 126 15.62 3.50 8.14
C ALA A 126 14.82 4.28 9.19
N ALA A 127 13.69 4.83 8.79
CA ALA A 127 12.72 5.42 9.71
C ALA A 127 11.47 4.57 9.81
N ARG A 128 10.68 4.74 10.90
CA ARG A 128 9.36 4.14 11.04
C ARG A 128 8.52 4.41 9.80
N CYS A 129 7.78 3.38 9.38
CA CYS A 129 6.93 3.42 8.22
C CYS A 129 5.51 2.98 8.60
N ASP A 130 4.50 3.69 8.08
CA ASP A 130 3.12 3.23 8.08
C ASP A 130 2.83 2.42 6.82
N LEU A 131 1.99 1.41 6.97
CA LEU A 131 1.28 0.77 5.88
C LEU A 131 -0.07 1.46 5.72
N ILE A 132 -0.32 2.03 4.55
CA ILE A 132 -1.57 2.71 4.22
C ILE A 132 -2.30 1.88 3.16
N ASP A 133 -3.48 1.37 3.51
CA ASP A 133 -4.37 0.73 2.55
C ASP A 133 -5.27 1.80 1.91
N GLU A 134 -5.26 1.89 0.60
CA GLU A 134 -6.00 2.90 -0.16
C GLU A 134 -6.73 2.30 -1.36
N ILE A 135 -7.77 2.99 -1.82
CA ILE A 135 -8.51 2.67 -3.04
C ILE A 135 -8.47 3.83 -4.02
N VAL A 136 -8.56 3.50 -5.30
CA VAL A 136 -8.75 4.47 -6.37
C VAL A 136 -10.25 4.71 -6.52
N THR A 137 -10.69 5.97 -6.40
CA THR A 137 -12.08 6.39 -6.61
C THR A 137 -12.14 7.39 -7.76
N GLU A 138 -13.34 7.80 -8.16
CA GLU A 138 -13.52 8.88 -9.15
C GLU A 138 -12.94 10.23 -8.67
N GLU A 139 -12.86 10.42 -7.36
CA GLU A 139 -12.33 11.65 -6.73
C GLU A 139 -10.80 11.60 -6.54
N GLY A 140 -10.17 10.42 -6.73
CA GLY A 140 -8.74 10.21 -6.57
C GLY A 140 -8.38 9.04 -5.66
N LEU A 141 -7.28 9.15 -4.93
CA LEU A 141 -6.80 8.15 -3.97
C LEU A 141 -7.45 8.40 -2.61
N THR A 142 -8.07 7.37 -2.02
CA THR A 142 -8.75 7.47 -0.72
C THR A 142 -8.18 6.42 0.24
N GLU A 143 -7.66 6.88 1.37
CA GLU A 143 -7.18 6.02 2.46
C GLU A 143 -8.35 5.27 3.09
N ARG A 144 -8.21 3.96 3.27
CA ARG A 144 -9.16 3.07 3.96
C ARG A 144 -8.75 2.81 5.40
N CYS A 145 -7.48 2.47 5.58
CA CYS A 145 -6.92 2.28 6.90
C CYS A 145 -5.41 2.56 6.89
N ARG A 146 -4.86 2.81 8.07
CA ARG A 146 -3.44 3.06 8.31
C ARG A 146 -3.02 2.33 9.58
N GLY A 147 -1.82 1.81 9.57
CA GLY A 147 -1.20 1.23 10.76
C GLY A 147 0.31 1.14 10.63
N PRO A 148 1.04 1.09 11.75
CA PRO A 148 2.48 0.99 11.73
C PRO A 148 2.94 -0.34 11.14
N LEU A 149 3.87 -0.29 10.19
CA LEU A 149 4.53 -1.47 9.66
C LEU A 149 5.51 -2.02 10.69
N ALA A 150 5.45 -3.34 10.95
CA ALA A 150 6.35 -4.04 11.87
C ALA A 150 6.47 -3.35 13.25
N GLN A 151 5.33 -3.08 13.88
CA GLN A 151 5.23 -2.35 15.15
C GLN A 151 6.06 -2.98 16.28
N ASP A 152 6.29 -4.30 16.21
CA ASP A 152 7.09 -5.07 17.17
C ASP A 152 8.61 -4.91 17.00
N LYS A 153 9.07 -4.21 15.97
CA LYS A 153 10.49 -3.99 15.69
C LYS A 153 10.95 -2.62 16.20
N GLU A 154 12.01 -2.60 16.97
CA GLU A 154 12.63 -1.38 17.53
C GLU A 154 13.98 -1.06 16.86
N SER A 155 14.42 -1.88 15.90
CA SER A 155 15.69 -1.77 15.20
C SER A 155 15.65 -2.47 13.85
N TRP A 156 16.58 -2.11 12.97
CA TRP A 156 16.75 -2.79 11.68
C TRP A 156 17.92 -3.76 11.78
N THR A 157 17.63 -5.06 11.83
CA THR A 157 18.64 -6.09 12.08
C THR A 157 18.71 -7.11 10.95
N LEU A 158 19.92 -7.69 10.76
CA LEU A 158 20.11 -8.75 9.78
C LEU A 158 19.24 -9.96 10.09
N ILE A 159 19.18 -10.38 11.36
CA ILE A 159 18.44 -11.58 11.75
C ILE A 159 16.95 -11.47 11.49
N ASP A 160 16.34 -10.32 11.79
CA ASP A 160 14.93 -10.08 11.50
C ASP A 160 14.68 -9.98 9.99
N THR A 161 15.57 -9.28 9.27
CA THR A 161 15.49 -9.15 7.81
C THR A 161 15.67 -10.50 7.09
N MET A 162 16.45 -11.42 7.64
CA MET A 162 16.56 -12.80 7.12
C MET A 162 15.23 -13.56 7.22
N VAL A 163 14.41 -13.25 8.20
CA VAL A 163 13.06 -13.83 8.34
C VAL A 163 12.10 -13.20 7.33
N ALA A 164 11.99 -11.88 7.32
CA ALA A 164 11.10 -11.14 6.43
C ALA A 164 11.64 -9.73 6.21
N ASN A 165 11.49 -9.19 4.98
CA ASN A 165 11.77 -7.80 4.71
C ASN A 165 10.69 -6.92 5.33
N TYR A 166 11.02 -6.18 6.39
CA TYR A 166 10.10 -5.30 7.10
C TYR A 166 10.47 -3.81 6.97
N VAL A 167 11.53 -3.52 6.22
CA VAL A 167 11.98 -2.16 5.95
C VAL A 167 11.88 -1.91 4.44
N PRO A 168 10.79 -1.30 3.98
CA PRO A 168 10.58 -1.03 2.56
C PRO A 168 11.51 0.09 2.07
N PRO A 169 11.82 0.15 0.76
CA PRO A 169 12.72 1.15 0.18
C PRO A 169 12.36 2.59 0.53
N ILE A 170 11.07 2.91 0.59
CA ILE A 170 10.58 4.26 0.93
C ILE A 170 11.03 4.75 2.30
N SER A 171 11.34 3.85 3.24
CA SER A 171 11.73 4.20 4.60
C SER A 171 13.25 4.37 4.79
N GLN A 172 14.05 4.28 3.72
CA GLN A 172 15.51 4.20 3.80
C GLN A 172 16.22 5.43 3.21
N LEU A 173 17.32 5.84 3.86
CA LEU A 173 18.36 6.69 3.27
C LEU A 173 19.68 5.93 3.30
N ILE A 174 20.36 5.83 2.16
CA ILE A 174 21.48 4.91 1.95
C ILE A 174 22.71 5.72 1.52
N ARG A 175 23.90 5.40 2.10
CA ARG A 175 25.18 5.95 1.61
C ARG A 175 25.50 5.37 0.24
N ARG A 176 25.78 6.24 -0.72
CA ARG A 176 26.12 5.86 -2.08
C ARG A 176 27.33 4.94 -2.13
N GLU A 177 28.39 5.27 -1.41
CA GLU A 177 29.62 4.46 -1.35
C GLU A 177 29.40 3.03 -0.85
N VAL A 178 28.42 2.82 0.04
CA VAL A 178 28.10 1.47 0.54
C VAL A 178 27.39 0.67 -0.53
N ALA A 179 26.39 1.26 -1.21
CA ALA A 179 25.70 0.61 -2.31
C ALA A 179 26.68 0.25 -3.45
N ASP A 180 27.56 1.17 -3.84
CA ASP A 180 28.59 0.92 -4.87
C ASP A 180 29.51 -0.24 -4.48
N ARG A 181 29.82 -0.40 -3.19
CA ARG A 181 30.68 -1.48 -2.68
C ARG A 181 30.00 -2.83 -2.63
N ILE A 182 28.73 -2.90 -2.18
CA ILE A 182 27.99 -4.15 -2.02
C ILE A 182 27.31 -4.61 -3.33
N GLY A 183 27.30 -3.79 -4.35
CA GLY A 183 26.57 -3.97 -5.60
C GLY A 183 25.10 -3.56 -5.47
N HIS A 184 24.54 -3.17 -6.58
CA HIS A 184 23.20 -2.62 -6.70
C HIS A 184 22.10 -3.68 -6.69
N TRP A 185 20.87 -3.33 -7.07
CA TRP A 185 19.73 -4.25 -7.08
C TRP A 185 19.89 -5.33 -8.17
N ASP A 186 19.45 -6.54 -7.86
CA ASP A 186 19.49 -7.65 -8.80
C ASP A 186 18.30 -7.56 -9.78
N GLY A 187 18.54 -7.00 -10.95
CA GLY A 187 17.53 -6.86 -12.01
C GLY A 187 17.03 -8.18 -12.62
N THR A 188 17.56 -9.34 -12.21
CA THR A 188 17.02 -10.65 -12.61
C THR A 188 15.87 -11.12 -11.73
N LEU A 189 15.69 -10.50 -10.56
CA LEU A 189 14.57 -10.72 -9.67
C LEU A 189 13.37 -9.87 -10.13
N LEU A 190 12.21 -10.50 -10.24
CA LEU A 190 10.97 -9.79 -10.57
C LEU A 190 10.39 -9.06 -9.35
N THR A 191 10.68 -9.59 -8.18
CA THR A 191 10.28 -9.07 -6.86
C THR A 191 11.44 -9.27 -5.87
N GLN A 192 11.34 -8.78 -4.64
CA GLN A 192 12.29 -9.07 -3.56
C GLN A 192 13.75 -8.60 -3.79
N ALA A 193 14.03 -7.81 -4.83
CA ALA A 193 15.38 -7.28 -5.07
C ALA A 193 15.83 -6.32 -3.96
N ASP A 194 14.88 -5.62 -3.36
CA ASP A 194 15.05 -4.80 -2.15
C ASP A 194 15.44 -5.64 -0.92
N TRP A 195 14.83 -6.81 -0.77
CA TRP A 195 15.19 -7.73 0.30
C TRP A 195 16.61 -8.30 0.14
N ASP A 196 16.98 -8.70 -1.06
CA ASP A 196 18.34 -9.13 -1.38
C ASP A 196 19.37 -8.01 -1.09
N PHE A 197 19.04 -6.79 -1.51
CA PHE A 197 19.90 -5.62 -1.22
C PHE A 197 20.03 -5.37 0.29
N ASN A 198 18.93 -5.40 1.03
CA ASN A 198 18.92 -5.22 2.48
C ASN A 198 19.75 -6.28 3.21
N LEU A 199 19.70 -7.54 2.77
CA LEU A 199 20.54 -8.61 3.34
C LEU A 199 22.03 -8.33 3.13
N ARG A 200 22.44 -7.89 1.93
CA ARG A 200 23.83 -7.53 1.63
C ARG A 200 24.28 -6.30 2.42
N LEU A 201 23.45 -5.29 2.53
CA LEU A 201 23.69 -4.09 3.29
C LEU A 201 23.96 -4.41 4.76
N LEU A 202 23.02 -5.11 5.40
CA LEU A 202 23.09 -5.47 6.82
C LEU A 202 24.25 -6.41 7.16
N ALA A 203 24.66 -7.26 6.23
CA ALA A 203 25.79 -8.16 6.43
C ALA A 203 27.15 -7.45 6.35
N THR A 204 27.20 -6.24 5.76
CA THR A 204 28.46 -5.55 5.46
C THR A 204 28.63 -4.23 6.17
N SER A 205 27.55 -3.65 6.71
CA SER A 205 27.59 -2.33 7.35
C SER A 205 26.59 -2.25 8.51
N PRO A 206 26.95 -1.61 9.62
CA PRO A 206 25.98 -1.17 10.60
C PRO A 206 24.95 -0.25 9.95
N VAL A 207 23.71 -0.25 10.46
CA VAL A 207 22.63 0.61 10.01
C VAL A 207 21.94 1.25 11.20
N GLY A 208 21.31 2.40 10.97
CA GLY A 208 20.48 3.06 11.95
C GLY A 208 19.00 2.74 11.79
N PHE A 209 18.23 2.98 12.86
CA PHE A 209 16.79 2.95 12.83
C PHE A 209 16.24 4.12 13.66
N ILE A 210 15.45 4.97 13.02
CA ILE A 210 14.78 6.09 13.68
C ILE A 210 13.42 5.61 14.13
N ASP A 211 13.31 5.32 15.41
CA ASP A 211 12.06 4.94 16.06
C ASP A 211 11.23 6.18 16.42
N GLY A 212 9.95 5.99 16.67
CA GLY A 212 9.00 7.05 17.03
C GLY A 212 7.83 7.16 16.05
N GLU A 213 7.37 8.40 15.80
CA GLU A 213 6.30 8.63 14.83
C GLU A 213 6.76 8.27 13.41
N PRO A 214 5.90 7.61 12.61
CA PRO A 214 6.25 7.24 11.24
C PRO A 214 6.58 8.46 10.38
N LEU A 215 7.72 8.39 9.68
CA LEU A 215 8.17 9.43 8.76
C LEU A 215 8.03 9.02 7.28
N ALA A 216 7.76 7.75 7.02
CA ALA A 216 7.53 7.20 5.70
C ALA A 216 6.17 6.50 5.63
N HIS A 217 5.57 6.48 4.46
CA HIS A 217 4.27 5.87 4.23
C HIS A 217 4.32 5.00 2.99
N TRP A 218 4.10 3.71 3.19
CA TRP A 218 4.02 2.69 2.15
C TRP A 218 2.57 2.44 1.80
N HIS A 219 2.17 2.81 0.58
CA HIS A 219 0.78 2.75 0.16
C HIS A 219 0.46 1.46 -0.59
N HIS A 220 -0.54 0.74 -0.11
CA HIS A 220 -1.04 -0.50 -0.69
C HIS A 220 -2.43 -0.32 -1.31
N ARG A 221 -2.68 -1.05 -2.40
CA ARG A 221 -3.96 -1.06 -3.13
C ARG A 221 -4.28 -2.47 -3.60
N ASP A 222 -5.49 -2.93 -3.31
CA ASP A 222 -6.04 -4.22 -3.77
C ASP A 222 -6.50 -4.18 -5.25
N SER A 223 -6.04 -3.21 -6.05
CA SER A 223 -6.44 -3.11 -7.45
C SER A 223 -5.84 -4.25 -8.27
N THR A 224 -6.71 -5.01 -8.97
CA THR A 224 -6.32 -6.04 -9.94
C THR A 224 -6.00 -5.45 -11.32
N ASP A 225 -6.23 -4.16 -11.55
CA ASP A 225 -5.84 -3.47 -12.78
C ASP A 225 -4.32 -3.26 -12.79
N GLY A 226 -3.64 -3.96 -13.69
CA GLY A 226 -2.18 -4.14 -13.71
C GLY A 226 -1.30 -2.88 -13.72
N THR A 227 -1.86 -1.68 -13.93
CA THR A 227 -1.13 -0.41 -13.86
C THR A 227 -1.29 0.28 -12.50
N MET A 228 -2.37 0.00 -11.75
CA MET A 228 -2.72 0.68 -10.51
C MET A 228 -2.47 -0.18 -9.27
N GLY A 229 -2.25 -1.49 -9.44
CA GLY A 229 -2.01 -2.45 -8.37
C GLY A 229 -0.62 -2.34 -7.75
N ASN A 230 -0.50 -2.75 -6.49
CA ASN A 230 0.78 -2.90 -5.82
C ASN A 230 1.39 -4.27 -6.18
N SER A 231 2.72 -4.33 -6.42
CA SER A 231 3.41 -5.55 -6.82
C SER A 231 3.29 -6.70 -5.82
N VAL A 232 3.20 -6.40 -4.53
CA VAL A 232 3.04 -7.42 -3.47
C VAL A 232 1.74 -8.21 -3.63
N VAL A 233 0.66 -7.56 -4.08
CA VAL A 233 -0.65 -8.19 -4.26
C VAL A 233 -0.77 -8.86 -5.62
N VAL A 234 -0.27 -8.22 -6.68
CA VAL A 234 -0.40 -8.71 -8.07
C VAL A 234 0.55 -9.86 -8.36
N ASP A 235 1.74 -9.88 -7.74
CA ASP A 235 2.85 -10.79 -8.04
C ASP A 235 3.16 -11.80 -6.92
N ALA A 236 2.18 -12.22 -6.13
CA ALA A 236 2.39 -13.12 -4.98
C ALA A 236 3.13 -14.42 -5.33
N VAL A 237 2.95 -14.95 -6.55
CA VAL A 237 3.67 -16.15 -7.03
C VAL A 237 5.16 -15.84 -7.22
N HIS A 238 5.49 -14.72 -7.85
CA HIS A 238 6.88 -14.29 -8.06
C HIS A 238 7.56 -13.96 -6.73
N HIS A 239 6.85 -13.31 -5.80
CA HIS A 239 7.35 -13.07 -4.44
C HIS A 239 7.82 -14.35 -3.75
N ARG A 240 7.02 -15.44 -3.84
CA ARG A 240 7.40 -16.73 -3.26
C ARG A 240 8.59 -17.34 -3.99
N THR A 241 8.60 -17.32 -5.32
CA THR A 241 9.66 -17.90 -6.13
C THR A 241 10.99 -17.20 -5.89
N ASP A 242 11.00 -15.87 -5.93
CA ASP A 242 12.21 -15.07 -5.73
C ASP A 242 12.73 -15.17 -4.30
N ASN A 243 11.82 -15.22 -3.30
CA ASN A 243 12.20 -15.46 -1.91
C ASN A 243 12.96 -16.81 -1.74
N LEU A 244 12.45 -17.88 -2.36
CA LEU A 244 13.11 -19.18 -2.34
C LEU A 244 14.44 -19.14 -3.10
N ALA A 245 14.51 -18.49 -4.25
CA ALA A 245 15.73 -18.37 -5.06
C ALA A 245 16.84 -17.61 -4.31
N ILE A 246 16.49 -16.52 -3.63
CA ILE A 246 17.42 -15.76 -2.79
C ILE A 246 17.96 -16.63 -1.67
N ARG A 247 17.09 -17.33 -0.92
CA ARG A 247 17.49 -18.22 0.18
C ARG A 247 18.38 -19.37 -0.31
N ASP A 248 18.02 -20.04 -1.41
CA ASP A 248 18.79 -21.12 -1.99
C ASP A 248 20.19 -20.66 -2.46
N ARG A 249 20.25 -19.45 -3.07
CA ARG A 249 21.50 -18.82 -3.47
C ARG A 249 22.45 -18.63 -2.28
N TYR A 250 21.98 -18.00 -1.19
CA TYR A 250 22.82 -17.78 -0.01
C TYR A 250 23.19 -19.08 0.72
N ALA A 251 22.29 -20.07 0.76
CA ALA A 251 22.61 -21.39 1.31
C ALA A 251 23.72 -22.08 0.51
N ARG A 252 23.68 -22.04 -0.83
CA ARG A 252 24.73 -22.61 -1.68
C ARG A 252 26.07 -21.90 -1.48
N LEU A 253 26.10 -20.59 -1.50
CA LEU A 253 27.30 -19.80 -1.27
C LEU A 253 27.95 -20.12 0.09
N SER A 254 27.15 -20.34 1.11
CA SER A 254 27.59 -20.75 2.44
C SER A 254 28.25 -22.15 2.43
N LEU A 255 27.74 -23.10 1.63
CA LEU A 255 28.26 -24.44 1.50
C LEU A 255 29.54 -24.51 0.63
N GLU A 256 29.65 -23.62 -0.35
CA GLU A 256 30.82 -23.57 -1.27
C GLU A 256 32.04 -22.88 -0.64
N GLY A 257 31.86 -22.20 0.47
CA GLY A 257 32.91 -21.51 1.23
C GLY A 257 33.27 -20.11 0.71
N THR A 258 34.14 -19.42 1.45
CA THR A 258 34.47 -17.99 1.23
C THR A 258 35.12 -17.69 -0.13
N GLU A 259 35.84 -18.61 -0.75
CA GLU A 259 36.49 -18.36 -2.06
C GLU A 259 35.44 -18.29 -3.19
N ALA A 260 34.47 -19.21 -3.19
CA ALA A 260 33.39 -19.18 -4.18
C ALA A 260 32.45 -18.00 -3.95
N ALA A 261 32.17 -17.67 -2.70
CA ALA A 261 31.37 -16.49 -2.33
C ALA A 261 32.03 -15.18 -2.78
N ALA A 262 33.34 -15.05 -2.65
CA ALA A 262 34.09 -13.87 -3.10
C ALA A 262 34.17 -13.73 -4.63
N ALA A 263 34.02 -14.82 -5.37
CA ALA A 263 34.00 -14.83 -6.83
C ALA A 263 32.60 -14.60 -7.44
N ALA A 264 31.55 -14.75 -6.66
CA ALA A 264 30.18 -14.55 -7.12
C ALA A 264 29.86 -13.06 -7.16
N PRO A 265 29.49 -12.48 -8.31
CA PRO A 265 29.04 -11.10 -8.37
C PRO A 265 27.80 -10.93 -7.49
N ARG A 266 27.81 -9.90 -6.64
CA ARG A 266 26.71 -9.55 -5.72
C ARG A 266 26.45 -10.56 -4.60
N SER A 267 27.48 -11.25 -4.13
CA SER A 267 27.36 -12.15 -2.98
C SER A 267 28.03 -11.57 -1.74
N VAL A 268 27.36 -11.71 -0.61
CA VAL A 268 27.95 -11.49 0.70
C VAL A 268 28.89 -12.68 0.99
N PRO A 269 30.11 -12.47 1.50
CA PRO A 269 30.90 -13.55 2.05
C PRO A 269 30.12 -14.15 3.23
N VAL A 270 29.55 -15.33 3.04
CA VAL A 270 28.83 -16.06 4.08
C VAL A 270 29.80 -17.09 4.63
N ASP A 271 30.28 -16.88 5.85
CA ASP A 271 31.07 -17.89 6.55
C ASP A 271 30.20 -18.96 7.20
N SER A 272 30.81 -20.00 7.74
CA SER A 272 30.10 -21.12 8.34
C SER A 272 29.25 -20.73 9.58
N GLU A 273 29.53 -19.60 10.22
CA GLU A 273 28.73 -19.09 11.35
C GLU A 273 27.40 -18.55 10.87
N ASN A 274 27.35 -17.95 9.67
CA ASN A 274 26.10 -17.49 9.04
C ASN A 274 25.18 -18.64 8.57
N LEU A 275 25.73 -19.83 8.31
CA LEU A 275 24.91 -20.99 7.97
C LEU A 275 23.93 -21.37 9.10
N GLY A 276 24.38 -21.29 10.35
CA GLY A 276 23.52 -21.54 11.52
C GLY A 276 22.35 -20.54 11.59
N LEU A 277 22.62 -19.25 11.32
CA LEU A 277 21.59 -18.21 11.28
C LEU A 277 20.60 -18.44 10.13
N LEU A 278 21.10 -18.82 8.94
CA LEU A 278 20.24 -19.15 7.79
C LEU A 278 19.30 -20.34 8.09
N LEU A 279 19.82 -21.38 8.75
CA LEU A 279 19.03 -22.56 9.13
C LEU A 279 17.96 -22.18 10.18
N VAL A 280 18.31 -21.40 11.21
CA VAL A 280 17.35 -20.91 12.20
C VAL A 280 16.28 -20.04 11.55
N SER A 281 16.67 -19.15 10.64
CA SER A 281 15.69 -18.32 9.92
C SER A 281 14.79 -19.14 9.02
N ALA A 282 15.29 -20.17 8.37
CA ALA A 282 14.51 -21.10 7.54
C ALA A 282 13.47 -21.88 8.38
N GLU A 283 13.86 -22.37 9.57
CA GLU A 283 12.94 -23.04 10.47
C GLU A 283 11.87 -22.09 11.03
N TYR A 284 12.27 -20.88 11.42
CA TYR A 284 11.33 -19.86 11.89
C TYR A 284 10.36 -19.45 10.78
N TYR A 285 10.84 -19.30 9.53
CA TYR A 285 10.02 -19.04 8.36
C TYR A 285 9.02 -20.18 8.11
N HIS A 286 9.44 -21.42 8.23
CA HIS A 286 8.54 -22.57 8.09
C HIS A 286 7.42 -22.54 9.13
N ARG A 287 7.74 -22.28 10.39
CA ARG A 287 6.74 -22.11 11.47
C ARG A 287 5.80 -20.92 11.24
N LEU A 288 6.30 -19.82 10.66
CA LEU A 288 5.47 -18.68 10.26
C LEU A 288 4.51 -19.06 9.13
N GLN A 289 4.99 -19.79 8.12
CA GLN A 289 4.15 -20.28 7.03
C GLN A 289 3.02 -21.18 7.55
N GLU A 290 3.33 -22.12 8.45
CA GLU A 290 2.32 -22.96 9.09
C GLU A 290 1.27 -22.14 9.85
N ARG A 291 1.69 -21.08 10.55
CA ARG A 291 0.76 -20.17 11.24
C ARG A 291 -0.11 -19.38 10.28
N LEU A 292 0.46 -18.88 9.19
CA LEU A 292 -0.28 -18.17 8.15
C LEU A 292 -1.30 -19.08 7.48
N GLU A 293 -0.91 -20.31 7.10
CA GLU A 293 -1.84 -21.29 6.54
C GLU A 293 -2.99 -21.62 7.50
N LYS A 294 -2.71 -21.65 8.81
CA LYS A 294 -3.75 -21.85 9.82
C LYS A 294 -4.69 -20.65 9.91
N GLN A 295 -4.14 -19.43 9.87
CA GLN A 295 -4.94 -18.21 9.87
C GLN A 295 -5.79 -18.08 8.60
N ASP A 296 -5.25 -18.43 7.44
CA ASP A 296 -5.99 -18.44 6.18
C ASP A 296 -7.18 -19.42 6.23
N LYS A 297 -6.99 -20.60 6.81
CA LYS A 297 -8.08 -21.56 7.04
C LYS A 297 -9.15 -21.01 8.00
N GLU A 298 -8.73 -20.32 9.06
CA GLU A 298 -9.66 -19.64 9.97
C GLU A 298 -10.44 -18.51 9.28
N ILE A 299 -9.76 -17.72 8.46
CA ILE A 299 -10.39 -16.66 7.65
C ILE A 299 -11.42 -17.25 6.67
N GLU A 300 -11.09 -18.32 5.96
CA GLU A 300 -12.02 -18.98 5.05
C GLU A 300 -13.23 -19.58 5.80
N HIS A 301 -13.01 -20.15 6.99
CA HIS A 301 -14.10 -20.62 7.84
C HIS A 301 -15.02 -19.47 8.28
N LEU A 302 -14.43 -18.34 8.70
CA LEU A 302 -15.19 -17.13 9.09
C LEU A 302 -15.97 -16.55 7.92
N LYS A 303 -15.40 -16.51 6.71
CA LYS A 303 -16.11 -16.11 5.50
C LYS A 303 -17.30 -17.02 5.20
N GLY A 304 -17.14 -18.32 5.36
CA GLY A 304 -18.24 -19.29 5.23
C GLY A 304 -19.37 -19.00 6.21
N THR A 305 -19.04 -18.83 7.49
CA THR A 305 -20.00 -18.49 8.54
C THR A 305 -20.72 -17.15 8.27
N MET A 306 -20.01 -16.14 7.80
CA MET A 306 -20.60 -14.85 7.42
C MET A 306 -21.58 -15.00 6.23
N HIS A 307 -21.25 -15.85 5.27
CA HIS A 307 -22.14 -16.12 4.14
C HIS A 307 -23.44 -16.82 4.58
N GLU A 308 -23.35 -17.81 5.47
CA GLU A 308 -24.50 -18.49 6.05
C GLU A 308 -25.39 -17.53 6.85
N LEU A 309 -24.78 -16.66 7.69
CA LEU A 309 -25.50 -15.62 8.42
C LEU A 309 -26.18 -14.63 7.49
N GLY A 310 -25.51 -14.20 6.42
CA GLY A 310 -26.09 -13.35 5.39
C GLY A 310 -27.33 -13.98 4.74
N SER A 311 -27.26 -15.26 4.38
CA SER A 311 -28.37 -16.03 3.82
C SER A 311 -29.53 -16.16 4.81
N GLY A 312 -29.24 -16.41 6.10
CA GLY A 312 -30.26 -16.46 7.15
C GLY A 312 -30.96 -15.12 7.37
N ILE A 313 -30.24 -14.02 7.32
CA ILE A 313 -30.81 -12.66 7.41
C ILE A 313 -31.74 -12.37 6.23
N ASP A 314 -31.36 -12.75 5.01
CA ASP A 314 -32.18 -12.55 3.83
C ASP A 314 -33.46 -13.42 3.87
N GLN A 315 -33.36 -14.64 4.39
CA GLN A 315 -34.53 -15.49 4.62
C GLN A 315 -35.48 -14.85 5.63
N LEU A 316 -35.01 -14.45 6.80
CA LEU A 316 -35.82 -13.76 7.82
C LEU A 316 -36.46 -12.48 7.28
N ARG A 317 -35.73 -11.70 6.49
CA ARG A 317 -36.27 -10.50 5.84
C ARG A 317 -37.44 -10.82 4.91
N ASN A 318 -37.37 -11.92 4.16
CA ASN A 318 -38.44 -12.34 3.27
C ASN A 318 -39.65 -12.85 4.07
N GLU A 319 -39.44 -13.64 5.10
CA GLU A 319 -40.50 -14.12 6.01
C GLU A 319 -41.28 -12.94 6.66
N VAL A 320 -40.55 -11.97 7.22
CA VAL A 320 -41.17 -10.75 7.80
C VAL A 320 -41.93 -9.95 6.75
N ARG A 321 -41.39 -9.85 5.54
CA ARG A 321 -42.07 -9.14 4.43
C ARG A 321 -43.39 -9.83 4.02
N ASP A 322 -43.39 -11.15 3.97
CA ASP A 322 -44.57 -11.91 3.57
C ASP A 322 -45.63 -11.88 4.68
N GLU A 323 -45.23 -11.94 5.94
CA GLU A 323 -46.13 -11.80 7.07
C GLU A 323 -46.76 -10.39 7.15
N LEU A 324 -45.97 -9.34 6.90
CA LEU A 324 -46.46 -7.96 6.78
C LEU A 324 -47.45 -7.81 5.62
N ARG A 325 -47.20 -8.41 4.44
CA ARG A 325 -48.12 -8.39 3.32
C ARG A 325 -49.42 -9.09 3.64
N SER A 326 -49.35 -10.26 4.27
CA SER A 326 -50.52 -11.03 4.70
C SER A 326 -51.38 -10.23 5.67
N THR A 327 -50.76 -9.69 6.73
CA THR A 327 -51.45 -8.87 7.73
C THR A 327 -52.06 -7.61 7.12
N THR A 328 -51.36 -6.94 6.23
CA THR A 328 -51.89 -5.77 5.49
C THR A 328 -53.11 -6.12 4.69
N GLN A 329 -53.06 -7.26 3.98
CA GLN A 329 -54.21 -7.74 3.19
C GLN A 329 -55.42 -8.08 4.08
N GLN A 330 -55.20 -8.70 5.24
CA GLN A 330 -56.26 -8.97 6.21
C GLN A 330 -56.93 -7.68 6.73
N VAL A 331 -56.13 -6.68 7.08
CA VAL A 331 -56.64 -5.37 7.52
C VAL A 331 -57.43 -4.68 6.42
N LEU A 332 -56.93 -4.71 5.18
CA LEU A 332 -57.66 -4.17 4.04
C LEU A 332 -59.01 -4.86 3.82
N ASN A 333 -59.05 -6.21 3.88
CA ASN A 333 -60.29 -6.98 3.73
C ASN A 333 -61.30 -6.65 4.84
N GLN A 334 -60.84 -6.54 6.12
CA GLN A 334 -61.68 -6.10 7.24
C GLN A 334 -62.21 -4.68 7.05
N THR A 335 -61.39 -3.77 6.52
CA THR A 335 -61.79 -2.40 6.25
C THR A 335 -62.87 -2.37 5.15
N TYR A 336 -62.75 -3.16 4.09
CA TYR A 336 -63.76 -3.26 3.05
C TYR A 336 -65.09 -3.85 3.60
N ASP A 337 -65.02 -4.87 4.49
CA ASP A 337 -66.20 -5.43 5.10
C ASP A 337 -66.94 -4.43 6.01
N ILE A 338 -66.17 -3.66 6.79
CA ILE A 338 -66.73 -2.56 7.61
C ILE A 338 -67.37 -1.49 6.72
N SER A 339 -66.70 -1.07 5.65
CA SER A 339 -67.27 -0.10 4.71
C SER A 339 -68.57 -0.58 4.11
N ALA A 340 -68.63 -1.84 3.66
CA ALA A 340 -69.86 -2.44 3.14
C ALA A 340 -71.00 -2.56 4.15
N LYS A 341 -70.64 -2.73 5.46
CA LYS A 341 -71.63 -2.68 6.55
C LYS A 341 -72.17 -1.27 6.76
N ILE A 342 -71.29 -0.26 6.72
CA ILE A 342 -71.69 1.17 6.83
C ILE A 342 -72.61 1.55 5.70
N ASP A 343 -72.29 1.17 4.44
CA ASP A 343 -73.12 1.46 3.27
C ASP A 343 -74.51 0.83 3.38
N ARG A 344 -74.61 -0.40 3.92
CA ARG A 344 -75.87 -1.07 4.19
C ARG A 344 -76.70 -0.32 5.27
N VAL A 345 -76.06 0.13 6.34
CA VAL A 345 -76.71 0.95 7.38
C VAL A 345 -77.21 2.25 6.78
N GLU A 346 -76.39 2.95 6.01
CA GLU A 346 -76.78 4.18 5.34
C GLU A 346 -77.95 3.97 4.38
N ALA A 347 -77.95 2.88 3.58
CA ALA A 347 -79.04 2.55 2.67
C ALA A 347 -80.37 2.28 3.40
N THR A 348 -80.31 1.75 4.62
CA THR A 348 -81.47 1.49 5.45
C THR A 348 -81.96 2.77 6.16
N VAL A 349 -81.05 3.56 6.65
CA VAL A 349 -81.42 4.73 7.48
C VAL A 349 -81.82 5.95 6.64
N LYS A 350 -81.21 6.19 5.46
CA LYS A 350 -81.55 7.31 4.57
C LYS A 350 -83.00 7.34 4.15
N PRO A 351 -83.72 6.24 3.72
CA PRO A 351 -85.12 6.23 3.42
C PRO A 351 -85.97 6.56 4.64
N PHE A 352 -85.64 5.97 5.79
CA PHE A 352 -86.34 6.27 7.05
C PHE A 352 -86.35 7.78 7.37
N PHE A 353 -85.25 8.43 7.36
CA PHE A 353 -85.13 9.89 7.62
C PHE A 353 -85.87 10.71 6.51
N ARG A 354 -85.84 10.29 5.25
CA ARG A 354 -86.64 10.91 4.19
C ARG A 354 -88.17 10.82 4.48
N THR A 355 -88.64 9.66 4.95
CA THR A 355 -90.07 9.46 5.30
C THR A 355 -90.41 10.29 6.52
N VAL A 356 -89.60 10.34 7.54
CA VAL A 356 -89.80 11.20 8.77
C VAL A 356 -89.81 12.67 8.38
N ALA A 357 -88.86 13.11 7.52
CA ALA A 357 -88.85 14.49 7.04
C ALA A 357 -90.04 14.93 6.21
N GLN A 358 -90.60 13.97 5.39
CA GLN A 358 -91.84 14.15 4.66
C GLN A 358 -93.05 14.26 5.60
N HIS A 359 -93.04 13.45 6.65
CA HIS A 359 -94.08 13.46 7.65
C HIS A 359 -94.11 14.78 8.44
N ILE A 360 -92.96 15.22 8.89
CA ILE A 360 -92.80 16.52 9.58
C ILE A 360 -93.23 17.68 8.65
N LYS A 361 -92.87 17.64 7.38
CA LYS A 361 -93.31 18.67 6.40
C LYS A 361 -94.83 18.65 6.21
N ARG A 362 -95.50 17.49 6.28
CA ARG A 362 -96.93 17.35 6.21
C ARG A 362 -97.67 17.93 7.41
N ILE A 363 -97.11 17.72 8.64
CA ILE A 363 -97.61 18.24 9.88
C ILE A 363 -97.47 19.80 9.97
N ARG A 364 -96.48 20.40 9.37
CA ARG A 364 -96.30 21.81 9.32
C ARG A 364 -97.11 22.60 8.26
N ARG A 365 -97.83 21.88 7.40
CA ARG A 365 -98.68 22.45 6.34
C ARG A 365 -100.15 22.27 6.57
N GLY A 366 -100.58 21.56 7.57
CA GLY A 366 -101.97 21.43 8.08
C GLY A 366 -102.11 22.27 9.35
#